data_b3d49fba0de80d9e29e59c2f155c0abe
#
_entry.id   b3d49fba0de80d9e29e59c2f155c0abe
#
_cell.length_a   1.000
_cell.length_b   1.000
_cell.length_c   1.000
_cell.angle_alpha   90.00
_cell.angle_beta   90.00
_cell.angle_gamma   90.00
#
_symmetry.space_group_name_H-M   'P 1'
#
loop_
_entity.id
_entity.type
_entity.pdbx_description
1 polymer ?
#
loop_
_entity_poly.entity_id
_entity_poly.type
_entity_poly.pdbx_seq_one_letter_code
_entity_poly.pdbx_strand_id
1 'polypeptide(L)'
;MAILAGIIAYAASTFLVTGPARPGWLDSWFYIALELGAATVVTARVVLRPIERTAWGSIAGALYAVSLSDAAGAAAAATDRPAADVLDMLAFAFDAAFFGLAFAGLVLLVRKRLPPSTASVWLDGVIASLGMLSIASALFYRAADAITVASLLFLVYAVAPLVLVAILVGTAAALGRRPSEIWVLCTSAFSLMAVGNLIQATGLPWAVQPGSPVDTLWPLAALLLVAAAWRSRSTPRPVGSGSSVVLAIPSVFTLGALAVALVNQFTSLSYFSIGTAVVTVMAGALRLLFAVRDADRLRVRQVELNVSLGLARDAA
;
A
#
# COMPACT_ATOMS: atom_id res chain seq x y z
N MET A 1 -7.12 23.28 -7.57
CA MET A 1 -7.61 24.21 -6.53
C MET A 1 -8.95 23.77 -5.94
N ALA A 2 -9.99 23.49 -6.76
CA ALA A 2 -11.32 23.11 -6.24
C ALA A 2 -11.33 21.88 -5.31
N ILE A 3 -10.66 20.78 -5.69
CA ILE A 3 -10.57 19.57 -4.86
C ILE A 3 -9.90 19.87 -3.51
N LEU A 4 -8.80 20.62 -3.51
CA LEU A 4 -8.11 21.01 -2.27
C LEU A 4 -9.04 21.83 -1.36
N ALA A 5 -9.75 22.82 -1.93
CA ALA A 5 -10.72 23.61 -1.18
C ALA A 5 -11.86 22.73 -0.62
N GLY A 6 -12.35 21.77 -1.41
CA GLY A 6 -13.36 20.81 -0.98
C GLY A 6 -12.88 19.93 0.18
N ILE A 7 -11.64 19.41 0.11
CA ILE A 7 -11.05 18.60 1.19
C ILE A 7 -10.86 19.44 2.46
N ILE A 8 -10.40 20.69 2.34
CA ILE A 8 -10.27 21.57 3.49
C ILE A 8 -11.64 21.86 4.11
N ALA A 9 -12.66 22.11 3.28
CA ALA A 9 -14.03 22.33 3.76
C ALA A 9 -14.58 21.07 4.46
N TYR A 10 -14.36 19.88 3.88
CA TYR A 10 -14.74 18.63 4.49
C TYR A 10 -14.04 18.41 5.83
N ALA A 11 -12.71 18.54 5.85
CA ALA A 11 -11.92 18.41 7.07
C ALA A 11 -12.38 19.40 8.15
N ALA A 12 -12.56 20.67 7.80
CA ALA A 12 -13.08 21.67 8.75
C ALA A 12 -14.46 21.27 9.28
N SER A 13 -15.33 20.72 8.43
CA SER A 13 -16.66 20.28 8.85
C SER A 13 -16.64 19.14 9.88
N THR A 14 -15.64 18.24 9.82
CA THR A 14 -15.53 17.13 10.81
C THR A 14 -15.19 17.63 12.22
N PHE A 15 -14.58 18.81 12.34
CA PHE A 15 -14.27 19.43 13.65
C PHE A 15 -15.31 20.45 14.10
N LEU A 16 -15.96 21.13 13.16
CA LEU A 16 -16.89 22.24 13.47
C LEU A 16 -18.34 21.78 13.64
N VAL A 17 -18.73 20.70 12.97
CA VAL A 17 -20.11 20.18 12.98
C VAL A 17 -20.08 18.71 13.37
N THR A 18 -20.28 18.44 14.64
CA THR A 18 -20.24 17.08 15.20
C THR A 18 -21.63 16.60 15.65
N GLY A 19 -21.83 15.29 15.70
CA GLY A 19 -23.05 14.68 16.21
C GLY A 19 -24.26 14.84 15.28
N PRO A 20 -25.51 14.78 15.81
CA PRO A 20 -26.73 14.71 15.02
C PRO A 20 -27.04 15.99 14.19
N ALA A 21 -26.32 17.09 14.44
CA ALA A 21 -26.45 18.32 13.64
C ALA A 21 -25.70 18.23 12.30
N ARG A 22 -24.89 17.20 12.09
CA ARG A 22 -24.11 17.01 10.87
C ARG A 22 -24.98 16.47 9.74
N PRO A 23 -25.07 17.18 8.60
CA PRO A 23 -25.87 16.70 7.47
C PRO A 23 -25.26 15.44 6.86
N GLY A 24 -26.01 14.34 6.78
CA GLY A 24 -25.54 13.06 6.25
C GLY A 24 -25.02 13.10 4.81
N TRP A 25 -25.49 14.05 3.97
CA TRP A 25 -24.99 14.20 2.61
C TRP A 25 -23.52 14.64 2.53
N LEU A 26 -22.97 15.27 3.59
CA LEU A 26 -21.54 15.61 3.66
C LEU A 26 -20.67 14.37 3.74
N ASP A 27 -21.11 13.37 4.51
CA ASP A 27 -20.35 12.15 4.79
C ASP A 27 -20.61 11.05 3.75
N SER A 28 -21.57 11.26 2.86
CA SER A 28 -21.86 10.38 1.73
C SER A 28 -21.52 11.06 0.40
N TRP A 29 -22.46 11.79 -0.18
CA TRP A 29 -22.36 12.29 -1.55
C TRP A 29 -21.26 13.32 -1.78
N PHE A 30 -20.99 14.22 -0.81
CA PHE A 30 -19.91 15.18 -0.94
C PHE A 30 -18.54 14.50 -0.84
N TYR A 31 -18.40 13.53 0.07
CA TYR A 31 -17.22 12.71 0.21
C TYR A 31 -16.93 11.95 -1.10
N ILE A 32 -17.90 11.22 -1.64
CA ILE A 32 -17.81 10.51 -2.93
C ILE A 32 -17.45 11.47 -4.08
N ALA A 33 -18.01 12.67 -4.09
CA ALA A 33 -17.68 13.68 -5.10
C ALA A 33 -16.21 14.12 -5.06
N LEU A 34 -15.61 14.20 -3.88
CA LEU A 34 -14.17 14.52 -3.73
C LEU A 34 -13.30 13.40 -4.33
N GLU A 35 -13.64 12.15 -4.09
CA GLU A 35 -12.91 10.99 -4.63
C GLU A 35 -13.06 10.87 -6.14
N LEU A 36 -14.30 10.99 -6.66
CA LEU A 36 -14.56 11.04 -8.10
C LEU A 36 -13.82 12.19 -8.78
N GLY A 37 -13.75 13.35 -8.10
CA GLY A 37 -12.95 14.49 -8.56
C GLY A 37 -11.48 14.14 -8.67
N ALA A 38 -10.91 13.48 -7.67
CA ALA A 38 -9.53 13.00 -7.69
C ALA A 38 -9.30 11.98 -8.82
N ALA A 39 -10.18 10.99 -8.97
CA ALA A 39 -10.13 9.99 -10.05
C ALA A 39 -10.16 10.68 -11.43
N THR A 40 -11.05 11.64 -11.62
CA THR A 40 -11.19 12.42 -12.88
C THR A 40 -9.92 13.20 -13.19
N VAL A 41 -9.29 13.85 -12.19
CA VAL A 41 -8.05 14.61 -12.40
C VAL A 41 -6.87 13.70 -12.73
N VAL A 42 -6.80 12.50 -12.14
CA VAL A 42 -5.78 11.49 -12.53
C VAL A 42 -6.07 10.99 -13.95
N THR A 43 -7.33 10.76 -14.33
CA THR A 43 -7.72 10.40 -15.70
C THR A 43 -7.36 11.48 -16.71
N ALA A 44 -7.61 12.75 -16.40
CA ALA A 44 -7.19 13.87 -17.25
C ALA A 44 -5.67 13.85 -17.48
N ARG A 45 -4.88 13.58 -16.44
CA ARG A 45 -3.43 13.40 -16.57
C ARG A 45 -3.08 12.23 -17.49
N VAL A 46 -3.79 11.10 -17.42
CA VAL A 46 -3.57 9.91 -18.27
C VAL A 46 -3.82 10.24 -19.75
N VAL A 47 -4.83 11.07 -20.03
CA VAL A 47 -5.15 11.50 -21.39
C VAL A 47 -4.13 12.52 -21.90
N LEU A 48 -3.79 13.51 -21.08
CA LEU A 48 -2.94 14.65 -21.49
C LEU A 48 -1.45 14.32 -21.50
N ARG A 49 -0.99 13.29 -20.77
CA ARG A 49 0.42 12.93 -20.66
C ARG A 49 0.63 11.45 -20.94
N PRO A 50 1.27 11.05 -22.03
CA PRO A 50 1.47 9.64 -22.40
C PRO A 50 2.46 8.89 -21.51
N ILE A 51 3.26 9.63 -20.71
CA ILE A 51 4.28 9.06 -19.83
C ILE A 51 3.62 8.23 -18.73
N GLU A 52 3.99 6.95 -18.60
CA GLU A 52 3.47 6.01 -17.58
C GLU A 52 1.92 5.90 -17.62
N ARG A 53 1.32 6.06 -18.80
CA ARG A 53 -0.14 6.11 -19.00
C ARG A 53 -0.86 4.90 -18.42
N THR A 54 -0.33 3.69 -18.62
CA THR A 54 -0.92 2.45 -18.12
C THR A 54 -0.92 2.38 -16.59
N ALA A 55 0.19 2.79 -15.97
CA ALA A 55 0.31 2.78 -14.51
C ALA A 55 -0.65 3.77 -13.84
N TRP A 56 -0.67 5.01 -14.34
CA TRP A 56 -1.60 6.02 -13.82
C TRP A 56 -3.05 5.76 -14.20
N GLY A 57 -3.30 5.08 -15.34
CA GLY A 57 -4.63 4.59 -15.69
C GLY A 57 -5.16 3.54 -14.71
N SER A 58 -4.29 2.63 -14.27
CA SER A 58 -4.63 1.66 -13.22
C SER A 58 -4.93 2.35 -11.88
N ILE A 59 -4.14 3.37 -11.49
CA ILE A 59 -4.40 4.14 -10.26
C ILE A 59 -5.69 4.97 -10.38
N ALA A 60 -5.99 5.54 -11.56
CA ALA A 60 -7.27 6.21 -11.80
C ALA A 60 -8.44 5.23 -11.66
N GLY A 61 -8.32 4.03 -12.24
CA GLY A 61 -9.30 2.95 -12.08
C GLY A 61 -9.49 2.54 -10.62
N ALA A 62 -8.40 2.50 -9.84
CA ALA A 62 -8.48 2.26 -8.39
C ALA A 62 -9.32 3.35 -7.70
N LEU A 63 -9.05 4.63 -7.97
CA LEU A 63 -9.82 5.73 -7.37
C LEU A 63 -11.30 5.70 -7.76
N TYR A 64 -11.63 5.31 -9.00
CA TYR A 64 -13.04 5.08 -9.37
C TYR A 64 -13.64 3.91 -8.62
N ALA A 65 -12.88 2.83 -8.42
CA ALA A 65 -13.38 1.66 -7.70
C ALA A 65 -13.72 2.01 -6.25
N VAL A 66 -12.87 2.74 -5.51
CA VAL A 66 -13.19 3.15 -4.13
C VAL A 66 -14.38 4.10 -4.09
N SER A 67 -14.49 5.05 -5.02
CA SER A 67 -15.68 5.92 -5.09
C SER A 67 -16.98 5.14 -5.36
N LEU A 68 -16.91 4.06 -6.14
CA LEU A 68 -18.06 3.16 -6.38
C LEU A 68 -18.35 2.30 -5.16
N SER A 69 -17.34 1.89 -4.40
CA SER A 69 -17.50 1.20 -3.12
C SER A 69 -18.29 2.07 -2.14
N ASP A 70 -17.85 3.31 -1.95
CA ASP A 70 -18.53 4.25 -1.05
C ASP A 70 -19.94 4.60 -1.51
N ALA A 71 -20.15 4.73 -2.82
CA ALA A 71 -21.49 4.94 -3.38
C ALA A 71 -22.42 3.74 -3.14
N ALA A 72 -21.90 2.52 -3.30
CA ALA A 72 -22.66 1.31 -3.02
C ALA A 72 -23.00 1.18 -1.53
N GLY A 73 -22.05 1.47 -0.62
CA GLY A 73 -22.27 1.50 0.82
C GLY A 73 -23.29 2.57 1.24
N ALA A 74 -23.21 3.78 0.68
CA ALA A 74 -24.18 4.84 0.92
C ALA A 74 -25.58 4.46 0.42
N ALA A 75 -25.68 3.79 -0.72
CA ALA A 75 -26.94 3.28 -1.24
C ALA A 75 -27.49 2.13 -0.39
N ALA A 76 -26.63 1.22 0.11
CA ALA A 76 -27.02 0.16 1.02
C ALA A 76 -27.63 0.70 2.31
N ALA A 77 -27.03 1.74 2.88
CA ALA A 77 -27.53 2.40 4.08
C ALA A 77 -28.91 3.07 3.90
N ALA A 78 -29.29 3.40 2.66
CA ALA A 78 -30.56 4.03 2.30
C ALA A 78 -31.62 3.03 1.79
N THR A 79 -31.31 1.73 1.77
CA THR A 79 -32.13 0.70 1.12
C THR A 79 -32.49 -0.40 2.10
N ASP A 80 -33.69 -0.98 1.97
CA ASP A 80 -34.12 -2.11 2.80
C ASP A 80 -33.46 -3.43 2.34
N ARG A 81 -33.33 -4.38 3.30
CA ARG A 81 -32.91 -5.75 2.98
C ARG A 81 -33.98 -6.47 2.14
N PRO A 82 -33.62 -7.33 1.17
CA PRO A 82 -32.28 -7.89 0.90
C PRO A 82 -31.42 -7.07 -0.10
N ALA A 83 -31.91 -5.96 -0.66
CA ALA A 83 -31.19 -5.19 -1.65
C ALA A 83 -29.92 -4.54 -1.04
N ALA A 84 -29.97 -4.14 0.23
CA ALA A 84 -28.80 -3.64 0.95
C ALA A 84 -27.66 -4.67 1.00
N ASP A 85 -27.97 -5.95 1.21
CA ASP A 85 -26.94 -7.01 1.27
C ASP A 85 -26.20 -7.19 -0.08
N VAL A 86 -26.88 -6.99 -1.21
CA VAL A 86 -26.27 -7.01 -2.55
C VAL A 86 -25.37 -5.79 -2.75
N LEU A 87 -25.78 -4.61 -2.29
CA LEU A 87 -25.01 -3.37 -2.40
C LEU A 87 -23.76 -3.44 -1.51
N ASP A 88 -23.85 -3.98 -0.31
CA ASP A 88 -22.69 -4.22 0.57
C ASP A 88 -21.69 -5.18 -0.10
N MET A 89 -22.17 -6.24 -0.73
CA MET A 89 -21.29 -7.16 -1.46
C MET A 89 -20.61 -6.49 -2.66
N LEU A 90 -21.30 -5.59 -3.37
CA LEU A 90 -20.73 -4.78 -4.44
C LEU A 90 -19.68 -3.80 -3.89
N ALA A 91 -19.93 -3.15 -2.75
CA ALA A 91 -18.96 -2.29 -2.09
C ALA A 91 -17.66 -3.06 -1.81
N PHE A 92 -17.72 -4.24 -1.18
CA PHE A 92 -16.55 -5.09 -0.96
C PHE A 92 -15.83 -5.49 -2.26
N ALA A 93 -16.57 -5.79 -3.33
CA ALA A 93 -15.95 -6.12 -4.62
C ALA A 93 -15.20 -4.93 -5.21
N PHE A 94 -15.73 -3.72 -5.08
CA PHE A 94 -15.06 -2.49 -5.52
C PHE A 94 -13.85 -2.14 -4.65
N ASP A 95 -13.89 -2.36 -3.33
CA ASP A 95 -12.72 -2.23 -2.46
C ASP A 95 -11.61 -3.21 -2.85
N ALA A 96 -11.95 -4.45 -3.12
CA ALA A 96 -10.97 -5.43 -3.61
C ALA A 96 -10.37 -4.99 -4.96
N ALA A 97 -11.19 -4.45 -5.86
CA ALA A 97 -10.75 -3.91 -7.15
C ALA A 97 -9.84 -2.69 -6.96
N PHE A 98 -10.13 -1.79 -5.99
CA PHE A 98 -9.25 -0.67 -5.64
C PHE A 98 -7.84 -1.16 -5.31
N PHE A 99 -7.71 -2.08 -4.37
CA PHE A 99 -6.37 -2.59 -3.98
C PHE A 99 -5.67 -3.32 -5.12
N GLY A 100 -6.38 -4.13 -5.89
CA GLY A 100 -5.84 -4.82 -7.05
C GLY A 100 -5.31 -3.86 -8.12
N LEU A 101 -6.08 -2.83 -8.46
CA LEU A 101 -5.71 -1.82 -9.45
C LEU A 101 -4.59 -0.90 -8.93
N ALA A 102 -4.63 -0.49 -7.66
CA ALA A 102 -3.56 0.29 -7.05
C ALA A 102 -2.23 -0.49 -7.05
N PHE A 103 -2.26 -1.76 -6.66
CA PHE A 103 -1.11 -2.66 -6.73
C PHE A 103 -0.58 -2.78 -8.16
N ALA A 104 -1.44 -3.06 -9.13
CA ALA A 104 -1.04 -3.15 -10.55
C ALA A 104 -0.41 -1.84 -11.04
N GLY A 105 -0.99 -0.69 -10.69
CA GLY A 105 -0.47 0.63 -11.03
C GLY A 105 0.93 0.86 -10.46
N LEU A 106 1.14 0.54 -9.17
CA LEU A 106 2.44 0.66 -8.51
C LEU A 106 3.47 -0.30 -9.12
N VAL A 107 3.09 -1.54 -9.37
CA VAL A 107 3.96 -2.52 -10.04
C VAL A 107 4.42 -2.00 -11.41
N LEU A 108 3.52 -1.42 -12.19
CA LEU A 108 3.84 -0.85 -13.49
C LEU A 108 4.77 0.37 -13.37
N LEU A 109 4.62 1.21 -12.35
CA LEU A 109 5.54 2.32 -12.04
C LEU A 109 6.92 1.82 -11.66
N VAL A 110 6.99 0.81 -10.79
CA VAL A 110 8.24 0.18 -10.32
C VAL A 110 8.98 -0.46 -11.49
N ARG A 111 8.30 -1.29 -12.31
CA ARG A 111 8.90 -1.99 -13.45
C ARG A 111 9.53 -1.06 -14.48
N LYS A 112 9.00 0.14 -14.66
CA LYS A 112 9.56 1.14 -15.59
C LYS A 112 10.81 1.84 -15.05
N ARG A 113 11.10 1.75 -13.77
CA ARG A 113 12.16 2.51 -13.09
C ARG A 113 13.27 1.64 -12.52
N LEU A 114 13.02 0.35 -12.32
CA LEU A 114 14.01 -0.61 -11.87
C LEU A 114 14.55 -1.44 -13.05
N PRO A 115 15.83 -1.80 -13.04
CA PRO A 115 16.39 -2.70 -14.06
C PRO A 115 15.76 -4.09 -13.97
N PRO A 116 15.75 -4.87 -15.07
CA PRO A 116 15.03 -6.16 -15.19
C PRO A 116 15.54 -7.30 -14.26
N SER A 117 16.63 -7.10 -13.53
CA SER A 117 17.27 -8.12 -12.68
C SER A 117 16.67 -8.26 -11.27
N THR A 118 15.44 -7.90 -11.04
CA THR A 118 14.92 -7.59 -9.69
C THR A 118 13.94 -8.63 -9.13
N ALA A 119 14.16 -9.92 -9.35
CA ALA A 119 13.43 -10.99 -8.62
C ALA A 119 13.50 -10.76 -7.08
N SER A 120 14.62 -10.21 -6.59
CA SER A 120 14.80 -9.91 -5.16
C SER A 120 13.84 -8.85 -4.64
N VAL A 121 13.54 -7.80 -5.42
CA VAL A 121 12.59 -6.73 -5.00
C VAL A 121 11.16 -7.26 -4.88
N TRP A 122 10.77 -8.18 -5.76
CA TRP A 122 9.48 -8.84 -5.66
C TRP A 122 9.37 -9.71 -4.41
N LEU A 123 10.43 -10.44 -4.12
CA LEU A 123 10.51 -11.27 -2.92
C LEU A 123 10.49 -10.40 -1.64
N ASP A 124 11.17 -9.25 -1.65
CA ASP A 124 11.15 -8.28 -0.55
C ASP A 124 9.71 -7.74 -0.32
N GLY A 125 8.97 -7.46 -1.41
CA GLY A 125 7.55 -7.07 -1.33
C GLY A 125 6.66 -8.18 -0.76
N VAL A 126 6.87 -9.42 -1.17
CA VAL A 126 6.13 -10.60 -0.64
C VAL A 126 6.41 -10.79 0.85
N ILE A 127 7.67 -10.70 1.28
CA ILE A 127 8.07 -10.82 2.69
C ILE A 127 7.40 -9.71 3.52
N ALA A 128 7.46 -8.47 3.04
CA ALA A 128 6.83 -7.35 3.73
C ALA A 128 5.31 -7.53 3.85
N SER A 129 4.65 -7.99 2.78
CA SER A 129 3.22 -8.25 2.76
C SER A 129 2.79 -9.35 3.74
N LEU A 130 3.48 -10.48 3.70
CA LEU A 130 3.20 -11.62 4.58
C LEU A 130 3.54 -11.30 6.04
N GLY A 131 4.64 -10.59 6.30
CA GLY A 131 5.03 -10.18 7.64
C GLY A 131 4.02 -9.20 8.24
N MET A 132 3.55 -8.24 7.45
CA MET A 132 2.51 -7.32 7.87
C MET A 132 1.18 -8.03 8.13
N LEU A 133 0.81 -8.97 7.26
CA LEU A 133 -0.38 -9.79 7.42
C LEU A 133 -0.31 -10.63 8.70
N SER A 134 0.85 -11.19 9.01
CA SER A 134 1.09 -11.93 10.25
C SER A 134 0.92 -11.06 11.49
N ILE A 135 1.54 -9.87 11.51
CA ILE A 135 1.45 -8.92 12.63
C ILE A 135 0.01 -8.43 12.80
N ALA A 136 -0.65 -8.02 11.72
CA ALA A 136 -2.02 -7.52 11.78
C ALA A 136 -2.98 -8.63 12.26
N SER A 137 -2.85 -9.85 11.74
CA SER A 137 -3.69 -10.96 12.18
C SER A 137 -3.46 -11.31 13.65
N ALA A 138 -2.23 -11.23 14.15
CA ALA A 138 -1.93 -11.44 15.56
C ALA A 138 -2.53 -10.37 16.48
N LEU A 139 -2.67 -9.14 16.01
CA LEU A 139 -3.27 -8.04 16.76
C LEU A 139 -4.81 -8.08 16.78
N PHE A 140 -5.43 -8.50 15.66
CA PHE A 140 -6.88 -8.40 15.47
C PHE A 140 -7.63 -9.72 15.68
N TYR A 141 -6.96 -10.89 15.60
CA TYR A 141 -7.61 -12.19 15.74
C TYR A 141 -7.09 -12.96 16.94
N ARG A 142 -8.05 -13.44 17.76
CA ARG A 142 -7.77 -14.39 18.85
C ARG A 142 -7.88 -15.83 18.33
N ALA A 143 -7.23 -16.76 19.01
CA ALA A 143 -7.26 -18.18 18.65
C ALA A 143 -8.67 -18.80 18.63
N ALA A 144 -9.59 -18.24 19.42
CA ALA A 144 -10.98 -18.71 19.52
C ALA A 144 -11.91 -18.17 18.42
N ASP A 145 -11.45 -17.19 17.65
CA ASP A 145 -12.29 -16.54 16.64
C ASP A 145 -12.40 -17.46 15.41
N ALA A 146 -13.61 -17.80 15.01
CA ALA A 146 -13.83 -18.49 13.75
C ALA A 146 -13.43 -17.58 12.59
N ILE A 147 -12.57 -18.08 11.70
CA ILE A 147 -12.21 -17.37 10.48
C ILE A 147 -13.41 -17.41 9.53
N THR A 148 -14.09 -16.30 9.42
CA THR A 148 -15.19 -16.08 8.47
C THR A 148 -14.70 -15.35 7.24
N VAL A 149 -15.46 -15.41 6.14
CA VAL A 149 -15.15 -14.61 4.93
C VAL A 149 -15.13 -13.11 5.27
N ALA A 150 -16.04 -12.63 6.11
CA ALA A 150 -16.09 -11.25 6.56
C ALA A 150 -14.83 -10.86 7.32
N SER A 151 -14.32 -11.73 8.22
CA SER A 151 -13.09 -11.46 8.97
C SER A 151 -11.85 -11.43 8.07
N LEU A 152 -11.80 -12.29 7.04
CA LEU A 152 -10.72 -12.25 6.05
C LEU A 152 -10.75 -10.98 5.19
N LEU A 153 -11.94 -10.56 4.74
CA LEU A 153 -12.10 -9.32 3.98
C LEU A 153 -11.67 -8.10 4.80
N PHE A 154 -12.08 -8.04 6.07
CA PHE A 154 -11.67 -7.00 7.00
C PHE A 154 -10.14 -6.95 7.19
N LEU A 155 -9.51 -8.11 7.32
CA LEU A 155 -8.07 -8.21 7.44
C LEU A 155 -7.36 -7.73 6.16
N VAL A 156 -7.85 -8.14 4.98
CA VAL A 156 -7.33 -7.66 3.70
C VAL A 156 -7.45 -6.14 3.61
N TYR A 157 -8.58 -5.58 3.99
CA TYR A 157 -8.81 -4.13 3.99
C TYR A 157 -7.82 -3.38 4.90
N ALA A 158 -7.56 -3.89 6.10
CA ALA A 158 -6.62 -3.30 7.04
C ALA A 158 -5.16 -3.40 6.56
N VAL A 159 -4.80 -4.51 5.90
CA VAL A 159 -3.40 -4.85 5.56
C VAL A 159 -2.99 -4.36 4.16
N ALA A 160 -3.92 -4.33 3.20
CA ALA A 160 -3.58 -4.01 1.81
C ALA A 160 -2.85 -2.66 1.64
N PRO A 161 -3.24 -1.55 2.29
CA PRO A 161 -2.48 -0.29 2.18
C PRO A 161 -1.07 -0.41 2.75
N LEU A 162 -0.88 -1.18 3.81
CA LEU A 162 0.44 -1.41 4.42
C LEU A 162 1.38 -2.17 3.46
N VAL A 163 0.83 -3.13 2.72
CA VAL A 163 1.54 -3.84 1.64
C VAL A 163 2.01 -2.85 0.57
N LEU A 164 1.12 -1.95 0.14
CA LEU A 164 1.46 -0.93 -0.85
C LEU A 164 2.55 0.01 -0.33
N VAL A 165 2.48 0.42 0.93
CA VAL A 165 3.55 1.21 1.60
C VAL A 165 4.87 0.45 1.61
N ALA A 166 4.87 -0.83 1.98
CA ALA A 166 6.07 -1.65 2.03
C ALA A 166 6.76 -1.75 0.65
N ILE A 167 5.98 -1.95 -0.41
CA ILE A 167 6.48 -1.97 -1.80
C ILE A 167 7.09 -0.63 -2.18
N LEU A 168 6.44 0.48 -1.84
CA LEU A 168 6.91 1.83 -2.15
C LEU A 168 8.20 2.17 -1.41
N VAL A 169 8.26 1.88 -0.10
CA VAL A 169 9.45 2.10 0.72
C VAL A 169 10.60 1.22 0.24
N GLY A 170 10.34 -0.07 -0.07
CA GLY A 170 11.32 -0.97 -0.66
C GLY A 170 11.87 -0.47 -1.99
N THR A 171 10.99 0.02 -2.86
CA THR A 171 11.38 0.59 -4.14
C THR A 171 12.18 1.89 -3.98
N ALA A 172 11.75 2.79 -3.09
CA ALA A 172 12.46 4.03 -2.79
C ALA A 172 13.87 3.75 -2.25
N ALA A 173 13.99 2.75 -1.37
CA ALA A 173 15.27 2.29 -0.85
C ALA A 173 16.18 1.71 -1.94
N ALA A 174 15.64 0.93 -2.88
CA ALA A 174 16.37 0.37 -4.01
C ALA A 174 16.85 1.44 -5.00
N LEU A 175 16.11 2.55 -5.14
CA LEU A 175 16.47 3.68 -6.01
C LEU A 175 17.51 4.64 -5.41
N GLY A 176 17.89 4.47 -4.13
CA GLY A 176 18.96 5.20 -3.46
C GLY A 176 18.49 6.32 -2.53
N ARG A 177 19.47 7.05 -1.93
CA ARG A 177 19.28 7.96 -0.78
C ARG A 177 18.30 9.13 -0.94
N ARG A 178 17.86 9.46 -2.15
CA ARG A 178 16.92 10.57 -2.38
C ARG A 178 15.75 10.08 -3.20
N PRO A 179 14.67 9.59 -2.56
CA PRO A 179 13.45 9.22 -3.26
C PRO A 179 12.92 10.45 -4.02
N SER A 180 12.43 10.22 -5.26
CA SER A 180 11.78 11.30 -6.00
C SER A 180 10.46 11.66 -5.31
N GLU A 181 9.99 12.90 -5.53
CA GLU A 181 8.73 13.41 -4.96
C GLU A 181 7.55 12.45 -5.15
N ILE A 182 7.51 11.72 -6.26
CA ILE A 182 6.44 10.76 -6.55
C ILE A 182 6.40 9.63 -5.51
N TRP A 183 7.57 9.06 -5.17
CA TRP A 183 7.64 7.99 -4.18
C TRP A 183 7.22 8.49 -2.80
N VAL A 184 7.64 9.70 -2.43
CA VAL A 184 7.23 10.31 -1.16
C VAL A 184 5.71 10.52 -1.15
N LEU A 185 5.15 11.11 -2.20
CA LEU A 185 3.71 11.37 -2.28
C LEU A 185 2.86 10.10 -2.29
N CYS A 186 3.26 9.08 -3.08
CA CYS A 186 2.55 7.79 -3.08
C CYS A 186 2.67 7.07 -1.74
N THR A 187 3.88 7.06 -1.13
CA THR A 187 4.06 6.46 0.21
C THR A 187 3.21 7.16 1.25
N SER A 188 3.21 8.50 1.27
CA SER A 188 2.37 9.27 2.19
C SER A 188 0.88 9.00 1.98
N ALA A 189 0.42 8.91 0.72
CA ALA A 189 -0.98 8.61 0.40
C ALA A 189 -1.41 7.25 0.99
N PHE A 190 -0.68 6.18 0.67
CA PHE A 190 -1.03 4.85 1.19
C PHE A 190 -0.77 4.70 2.69
N SER A 191 0.17 5.47 3.28
CA SER A 191 0.34 5.52 4.73
C SER A 191 -0.86 6.15 5.43
N LEU A 192 -1.43 7.23 4.87
CA LEU A 192 -2.67 7.82 5.41
C LEU A 192 -3.84 6.83 5.34
N MET A 193 -4.01 6.12 4.20
CA MET A 193 -5.01 5.07 4.07
C MET A 193 -4.79 3.96 5.10
N ALA A 194 -3.54 3.51 5.27
CA ALA A 194 -3.20 2.47 6.25
C ALA A 194 -3.54 2.91 7.67
N VAL A 195 -3.20 4.14 8.04
CA VAL A 195 -3.52 4.70 9.36
C VAL A 195 -5.04 4.78 9.56
N GLY A 196 -5.78 5.28 8.57
CA GLY A 196 -7.24 5.34 8.61
C GLY A 196 -7.86 3.96 8.82
N ASN A 197 -7.47 3.00 7.99
CA ASN A 197 -7.98 1.63 8.07
C ASN A 197 -7.62 0.94 9.39
N LEU A 198 -6.40 1.14 9.92
CA LEU A 198 -6.01 0.61 11.22
C LEU A 198 -6.81 1.23 12.36
N ILE A 199 -7.04 2.55 12.33
CA ILE A 199 -7.86 3.21 13.36
C ILE A 199 -9.31 2.70 13.29
N GLN A 200 -9.90 2.59 12.11
CA GLN A 200 -11.25 2.01 11.96
C GLN A 200 -11.30 0.55 12.43
N ALA A 201 -10.23 -0.22 12.17
CA ALA A 201 -10.11 -1.61 12.60
C ALA A 201 -10.12 -1.77 14.12
N THR A 202 -9.77 -0.72 14.91
CA THR A 202 -9.88 -0.76 16.38
C THR A 202 -11.33 -0.78 16.86
N GLY A 203 -12.31 -0.43 16.03
CA GLY A 203 -13.72 -0.36 16.38
C GLY A 203 -14.04 0.73 17.42
N LEU A 204 -13.15 1.70 17.63
CA LEU A 204 -13.38 2.79 18.57
C LEU A 204 -14.60 3.63 18.13
N PRO A 205 -15.59 3.88 19.01
CA PRO A 205 -16.85 4.52 18.61
C PRO A 205 -16.67 5.87 17.91
N TRP A 206 -15.68 6.66 18.32
CA TRP A 206 -15.40 7.97 17.72
C TRP A 206 -14.77 7.86 16.31
N ALA A 207 -14.14 6.73 16.01
CA ALA A 207 -13.42 6.51 14.74
C ALA A 207 -14.30 5.88 13.66
N VAL A 208 -15.31 5.10 14.06
CA VAL A 208 -16.21 4.38 13.13
C VAL A 208 -17.48 5.15 12.81
N GLN A 209 -17.71 6.31 13.46
CA GLN A 209 -18.86 7.14 13.14
C GLN A 209 -18.64 7.91 11.86
N PRO A 210 -19.63 7.93 10.93
CA PRO A 210 -19.56 8.76 9.74
C PRO A 210 -19.27 10.23 10.08
N GLY A 211 -18.39 10.87 9.32
CA GLY A 211 -17.97 12.24 9.58
C GLY A 211 -16.94 12.40 10.70
N SER A 212 -16.29 11.33 11.08
CA SER A 212 -15.16 11.39 12.01
C SER A 212 -13.96 12.12 11.39
N PRO A 213 -13.06 12.73 12.19
CA PRO A 213 -11.82 13.29 11.65
C PRO A 213 -10.97 12.27 10.87
N VAL A 214 -11.11 10.97 11.16
CA VAL A 214 -10.41 9.90 10.46
C VAL A 214 -10.82 9.83 8.99
N ASP A 215 -12.08 10.13 8.68
CA ASP A 215 -12.62 10.11 7.32
C ASP A 215 -11.94 11.12 6.38
N THR A 216 -11.20 12.10 6.93
CA THR A 216 -10.42 13.04 6.13
C THR A 216 -9.16 12.43 5.52
N LEU A 217 -8.70 11.29 6.05
CA LEU A 217 -7.45 10.67 5.63
C LEU A 217 -7.51 10.13 4.19
N TRP A 218 -8.66 9.59 3.76
CA TRP A 218 -8.81 9.03 2.41
C TRP A 218 -8.88 10.11 1.32
N PRO A 219 -9.70 11.17 1.42
CA PRO A 219 -9.65 12.27 0.45
C PRO A 219 -8.27 12.96 0.40
N LEU A 220 -7.59 13.09 1.53
CA LEU A 220 -6.23 13.62 1.58
C LEU A 220 -5.25 12.68 0.86
N ALA A 221 -5.36 11.38 1.06
CA ALA A 221 -4.58 10.38 0.34
C ALA A 221 -4.84 10.44 -1.17
N ALA A 222 -6.10 10.55 -1.59
CA ALA A 222 -6.47 10.72 -3.00
C ALA A 222 -5.84 12.00 -3.59
N LEU A 223 -5.83 13.12 -2.86
CA LEU A 223 -5.15 14.35 -3.27
C LEU A 223 -3.65 14.16 -3.46
N LEU A 224 -3.00 13.41 -2.56
CA LEU A 224 -1.57 13.10 -2.69
C LEU A 224 -1.29 12.24 -3.93
N LEU A 225 -2.16 11.28 -4.27
CA LEU A 225 -2.07 10.50 -5.50
C LEU A 225 -2.26 11.39 -6.74
N VAL A 226 -3.19 12.35 -6.72
CA VAL A 226 -3.33 13.37 -7.76
C VAL A 226 -2.03 14.16 -7.92
N ALA A 227 -1.48 14.67 -6.81
CA ALA A 227 -0.22 15.42 -6.83
C ALA A 227 0.95 14.58 -7.38
N ALA A 228 1.04 13.31 -6.99
CA ALA A 228 2.05 12.36 -7.49
C ALA A 228 1.91 12.16 -9.00
N ALA A 229 0.67 11.98 -9.51
CA ALA A 229 0.39 11.80 -10.92
C ALA A 229 0.88 12.97 -11.76
N TRP A 230 0.61 14.21 -11.33
CA TRP A 230 0.99 15.42 -12.08
C TRP A 230 2.46 15.77 -11.97
N ARG A 231 3.17 15.35 -10.90
CA ARG A 231 4.61 15.52 -10.71
C ARG A 231 5.45 14.42 -11.35
N SER A 232 4.81 13.37 -11.89
CA SER A 232 5.49 12.28 -12.59
C SER A 232 6.23 12.80 -13.82
N ARG A 233 7.58 12.75 -13.76
CA ARG A 233 8.50 13.07 -14.87
C ARG A 233 9.33 11.84 -15.19
N SER A 234 9.53 11.57 -16.48
CA SER A 234 10.34 10.43 -16.95
C SER A 234 11.83 10.78 -16.96
N THR A 235 12.44 10.99 -15.84
CA THR A 235 13.91 11.02 -15.80
C THR A 235 14.41 9.70 -15.26
N PRO A 236 15.05 8.84 -16.09
CA PRO A 236 15.79 7.71 -15.59
C PRO A 236 16.91 8.25 -14.69
N ARG A 237 16.89 7.90 -13.42
CA ARG A 237 18.01 8.22 -12.52
C ARG A 237 18.92 7.01 -12.51
N PRO A 238 20.27 7.23 -12.58
CA PRO A 238 21.18 6.11 -12.42
C PRO A 238 20.93 5.42 -11.09
N VAL A 239 20.78 4.10 -11.13
CA VAL A 239 20.66 3.26 -9.95
C VAL A 239 21.98 3.34 -9.20
N GLY A 240 21.98 3.97 -8.04
CA GLY A 240 23.12 3.97 -7.13
C GLY A 240 23.37 2.54 -6.63
N SER A 241 24.62 2.14 -6.62
CA SER A 241 25.06 0.83 -6.11
C SER A 241 24.58 0.61 -4.68
N GLY A 242 23.82 -0.47 -4.51
CA GLY A 242 23.43 -1.17 -3.29
C GLY A 242 23.45 -0.40 -1.97
N SER A 243 22.30 0.11 -1.56
CA SER A 243 22.14 0.64 -0.20
C SER A 243 21.79 -0.52 0.74
N SER A 244 22.45 -0.57 1.91
CA SER A 244 22.13 -1.51 3.02
C SER A 244 20.67 -1.44 3.47
N VAL A 245 19.96 -0.35 3.16
CA VAL A 245 18.53 -0.15 3.41
C VAL A 245 17.65 -1.14 2.64
N VAL A 246 18.10 -1.61 1.47
CA VAL A 246 17.34 -2.60 0.67
C VAL A 246 17.17 -3.93 1.42
N LEU A 247 18.19 -4.32 2.20
CA LEU A 247 18.13 -5.54 3.03
C LEU A 247 17.42 -5.31 4.37
N ALA A 248 17.30 -4.08 4.82
CA ALA A 248 16.70 -3.77 6.13
C ALA A 248 15.19 -4.06 6.14
N ILE A 249 14.47 -3.74 5.05
CA ILE A 249 13.00 -3.89 5.00
C ILE A 249 12.56 -5.35 5.15
N PRO A 250 13.02 -6.30 4.30
CA PRO A 250 12.64 -7.71 4.47
C PRO A 250 13.12 -8.26 5.81
N SER A 251 14.26 -7.79 6.35
CA SER A 251 14.74 -8.22 7.66
C SER A 251 13.82 -7.78 8.80
N VAL A 252 13.33 -6.54 8.78
CA VAL A 252 12.38 -6.04 9.79
C VAL A 252 11.08 -6.85 9.80
N PHE A 253 10.52 -7.15 8.64
CA PHE A 253 9.28 -7.93 8.55
C PHE A 253 9.50 -9.41 8.90
N THR A 254 10.65 -9.98 8.55
CA THR A 254 11.03 -11.33 8.98
C THR A 254 11.20 -11.42 10.50
N LEU A 255 11.85 -10.42 11.12
CA LEU A 255 11.97 -10.32 12.57
C LEU A 255 10.62 -10.09 13.26
N GLY A 256 9.75 -9.26 12.67
CA GLY A 256 8.39 -9.06 13.14
C GLY A 256 7.57 -10.37 13.12
N ALA A 257 7.66 -11.13 12.03
CA ALA A 257 7.02 -12.44 11.94
C ALA A 257 7.59 -13.45 12.95
N LEU A 258 8.90 -13.42 13.17
CA LEU A 258 9.53 -14.24 14.21
C LEU A 258 9.05 -13.83 15.61
N ALA A 259 8.89 -12.54 15.87
CA ALA A 259 8.32 -12.05 17.13
C ALA A 259 6.88 -12.54 17.33
N VAL A 260 6.04 -12.53 16.28
CA VAL A 260 4.69 -13.11 16.33
C VAL A 260 4.74 -14.61 16.69
N ALA A 261 5.63 -15.37 16.07
CA ALA A 261 5.81 -16.80 16.38
C ALA A 261 6.28 -17.02 17.84
N LEU A 262 7.13 -16.13 18.37
CA LEU A 262 7.58 -16.20 19.77
C LEU A 262 6.46 -15.81 20.74
N VAL A 263 5.67 -14.79 20.44
CA VAL A 263 4.53 -14.35 21.27
C VAL A 263 3.51 -15.47 21.41
N ASN A 264 3.34 -16.31 20.37
CA ASN A 264 2.46 -17.48 20.45
C ASN A 264 2.84 -18.49 21.56
N GLN A 265 4.09 -18.48 22.06
CA GLN A 265 4.50 -19.31 23.19
C GLN A 265 3.86 -18.85 24.53
N PHE A 266 3.47 -17.59 24.60
CA PHE A 266 2.91 -16.95 25.81
C PHE A 266 1.41 -16.68 25.68
N THR A 267 0.91 -16.58 24.45
CA THR A 267 -0.51 -16.29 24.16
C THR A 267 -0.97 -17.16 23.01
N SER A 268 -2.18 -17.70 23.09
CA SER A 268 -2.75 -18.47 21.98
C SER A 268 -3.15 -17.53 20.82
N LEU A 269 -2.33 -17.47 19.78
CA LEU A 269 -2.64 -16.74 18.55
C LEU A 269 -3.42 -17.63 17.57
N SER A 270 -4.07 -17.01 16.59
CA SER A 270 -4.78 -17.74 15.55
C SER A 270 -3.83 -18.57 14.69
N TYR A 271 -4.25 -19.74 14.22
CA TYR A 271 -3.46 -20.57 13.30
C TYR A 271 -3.08 -19.83 12.02
N PHE A 272 -3.92 -18.89 11.59
CA PHE A 272 -3.64 -18.04 10.42
C PHE A 272 -2.45 -17.12 10.67
N SER A 273 -2.38 -16.47 11.86
CA SER A 273 -1.24 -15.60 12.22
C SER A 273 0.06 -16.39 12.28
N ILE A 274 0.03 -17.60 12.84
CA ILE A 274 1.21 -18.46 12.93
C ILE A 274 1.62 -18.96 11.54
N GLY A 275 0.66 -19.40 10.73
CA GLY A 275 0.91 -19.88 9.36
C GLY A 275 1.57 -18.78 8.50
N THR A 276 1.04 -17.57 8.53
CA THR A 276 1.61 -16.44 7.80
C THR A 276 2.98 -16.04 8.35
N ALA A 277 3.21 -16.12 9.67
CA ALA A 277 4.52 -15.90 10.28
C ALA A 277 5.56 -16.90 9.78
N VAL A 278 5.23 -18.19 9.78
CA VAL A 278 6.12 -19.25 9.31
C VAL A 278 6.49 -19.03 7.84
N VAL A 279 5.50 -18.77 6.97
CA VAL A 279 5.75 -18.53 5.55
C VAL A 279 6.64 -17.29 5.35
N THR A 280 6.43 -16.22 6.15
CA THR A 280 7.27 -15.01 6.11
C THR A 280 8.72 -15.33 6.48
N VAL A 281 8.95 -16.07 7.55
CA VAL A 281 10.29 -16.46 7.99
C VAL A 281 10.99 -17.34 6.93
N MET A 282 10.27 -18.29 6.33
CA MET A 282 10.79 -19.11 5.23
C MET A 282 11.16 -18.27 4.00
N ALA A 283 10.30 -17.32 3.61
CA ALA A 283 10.58 -16.41 2.50
C ALA A 283 11.79 -15.50 2.81
N GLY A 284 11.93 -15.03 4.06
CA GLY A 284 13.08 -14.27 4.54
C GLY A 284 14.38 -15.07 4.49
N ALA A 285 14.35 -16.33 4.91
CA ALA A 285 15.50 -17.24 4.80
C ALA A 285 15.91 -17.48 3.34
N LEU A 286 14.93 -17.71 2.45
CA LEU A 286 15.18 -17.85 1.02
C LEU A 286 15.80 -16.58 0.42
N ARG A 287 15.32 -15.42 0.83
CA ARG A 287 15.86 -14.10 0.41
C ARG A 287 17.32 -13.93 0.85
N LEU A 288 17.64 -14.36 2.07
CA LEU A 288 19.01 -14.33 2.58
C LEU A 288 19.94 -15.23 1.76
N LEU A 289 19.49 -16.44 1.41
CA LEU A 289 20.23 -17.34 0.52
C LEU A 289 20.52 -16.73 -0.84
N PHE A 290 19.56 -16.03 -1.45
CA PHE A 290 19.78 -15.30 -2.69
C PHE A 290 20.79 -14.16 -2.51
N ALA A 291 20.71 -13.40 -1.40
CA ALA A 291 21.65 -12.32 -1.12
C ALA A 291 23.09 -12.81 -0.97
N VAL A 292 23.30 -13.93 -0.27
CA VAL A 292 24.63 -14.57 -0.13
C VAL A 292 25.15 -15.02 -1.49
N ARG A 293 24.34 -15.71 -2.29
CA ARG A 293 24.74 -16.17 -3.64
C ARG A 293 25.09 -15.01 -4.57
N ASP A 294 24.35 -13.91 -4.51
CA ASP A 294 24.64 -12.72 -5.33
C ASP A 294 25.94 -12.03 -4.86
N ALA A 295 26.18 -11.98 -3.55
CA ALA A 295 27.43 -11.45 -2.99
C ALA A 295 28.64 -12.29 -3.44
N ASP A 296 28.54 -13.60 -3.44
CA ASP A 296 29.60 -14.49 -3.90
C ASP A 296 29.90 -14.32 -5.41
N ARG A 297 28.85 -14.21 -6.24
CA ARG A 297 29.01 -13.94 -7.67
C ARG A 297 29.70 -12.59 -7.93
N LEU A 298 29.38 -11.57 -7.16
CA LEU A 298 30.03 -10.26 -7.27
C LEU A 298 31.50 -10.31 -6.87
N ARG A 299 31.85 -11.07 -5.82
CA ARG A 299 33.24 -11.28 -5.38
C ARG A 299 34.07 -11.97 -6.48
N VAL A 300 33.53 -13.04 -7.09
CA VAL A 300 34.20 -13.74 -8.16
C VAL A 300 34.47 -12.81 -9.34
N ARG A 301 33.48 -12.04 -9.78
CA ARG A 301 33.64 -11.05 -10.87
C ARG A 301 34.65 -9.95 -10.52
N GLN A 302 34.71 -9.49 -9.28
CA GLN A 302 35.72 -8.51 -8.84
C GLN A 302 37.13 -9.08 -8.93
N VAL A 303 37.33 -10.33 -8.52
CA VAL A 303 38.63 -11.02 -8.63
C VAL A 303 39.04 -11.14 -10.10
N GLU A 304 38.15 -11.60 -10.98
CA GLU A 304 38.40 -11.71 -12.43
C GLU A 304 38.79 -10.36 -13.05
N LEU A 305 38.05 -9.28 -12.70
CA LEU A 305 38.36 -7.93 -13.19
C LEU A 305 39.73 -7.44 -12.68
N ASN A 306 40.06 -7.69 -11.44
CA ASN A 306 41.35 -7.29 -10.88
C ASN A 306 42.51 -8.04 -11.54
N VAL A 307 42.34 -9.33 -11.82
CA VAL A 307 43.33 -10.13 -12.54
C VAL A 307 43.52 -9.61 -13.97
N SER A 308 42.42 -9.34 -14.68
CA SER A 308 42.46 -8.84 -16.06
C SER A 308 43.12 -7.44 -16.14
N LEU A 309 42.86 -6.54 -15.16
CA LEU A 309 43.48 -5.24 -15.07
C LEU A 309 44.98 -5.34 -14.73
N GLY A 310 45.37 -6.30 -13.87
CA GLY A 310 46.78 -6.58 -13.58
C GLY A 310 47.54 -7.01 -14.82
N LEU A 311 46.98 -7.99 -15.58
CA LEU A 311 47.59 -8.46 -16.82
C LEU A 311 47.67 -7.36 -17.89
N ALA A 312 46.66 -6.50 -18.02
CA ALA A 312 46.69 -5.37 -18.96
C ALA A 312 47.73 -4.31 -18.60
N ARG A 313 47.99 -4.10 -17.30
CA ARG A 313 48.98 -3.17 -16.80
C ARG A 313 50.41 -3.69 -17.02
N ASP A 314 50.61 -4.98 -16.88
CA ASP A 314 51.95 -5.62 -17.05
C ASP A 314 52.30 -5.74 -18.55
N ALA A 315 51.33 -5.64 -19.43
CA ALA A 315 51.53 -5.67 -20.91
C ALA A 315 51.74 -4.29 -21.53
N ALA A 316 51.54 -3.20 -20.81
CA ALA A 316 51.71 -1.81 -21.27
C ALA A 316 53.05 -1.23 -20.83
#